data_26fbb5e4f2ef7337ce04dfdcff8cccdc
#
_entry.id   26fbb5e4f2ef7337ce04dfdcff8cccdc
#
_cell.length_a   1.000
_cell.length_b   1.000
_cell.length_c   1.000
_cell.angle_alpha   90.00
_cell.angle_beta   90.00
_cell.angle_gamma   90.00
#
_symmetry.space_group_name_H-M   'P 1'
#
loop_
_entity.id
_entity.type
_entity.pdbx_description
1 polymer ?
#
loop_
_entity_poly.entity_id
_entity_poly.type
_entity_poly.pdbx_seq_one_letter_code
_entity_poly.pdbx_strand_id
1 'polypeptide(L)'
;MPFLLILFTLFFCWLFCGRYGVFGSKVDWISQHSVFPDYFRQQFYDTGDFFPEFAAGIGGGQNIYNFAYYGLYSPVFLLSYLLPFVKMSDYLIAASFTCLASAVVLLYFWLIKRGFSQTVSFLTALLFLLSAPMIFQSYNQIMFVNYMPFLCMALWGVDSFLEKGKPLLYLSGVFLMIMTSFYFSIGGILVLILYGLHRYFMLQDSLGKKIRFLDFLRDGIRFLGPILTAILLSAFFLVP
;
A
#
# COMPACT_ATOMS: atom_id res chain seq x y z
N MET A 1 5.09 19.40 -12.80
CA MET A 1 4.26 18.19 -13.02
C MET A 1 3.80 17.50 -11.72
N PRO A 2 4.64 17.13 -10.72
CA PRO A 2 4.14 16.43 -9.52
C PRO A 2 3.13 17.27 -8.72
N PHE A 3 3.33 18.59 -8.61
CA PHE A 3 2.35 19.48 -7.98
C PHE A 3 0.98 19.44 -8.65
N LEU A 4 0.93 19.39 -9.98
CA LEU A 4 -0.32 19.25 -10.72
C LEU A 4 -1.01 17.91 -10.45
N LEU A 5 -0.25 16.80 -10.30
CA LEU A 5 -0.80 15.50 -9.93
C LEU A 5 -1.45 15.54 -8.53
N ILE A 6 -0.83 16.22 -7.58
CA ILE A 6 -1.42 16.42 -6.24
C ILE A 6 -2.73 17.21 -6.37
N LEU A 7 -2.74 18.32 -7.12
CA LEU A 7 -3.95 19.11 -7.34
C LEU A 7 -5.06 18.30 -8.03
N PHE A 8 -4.73 17.51 -9.06
CA PHE A 8 -5.69 16.63 -9.70
C PHE A 8 -6.21 15.55 -8.75
N THR A 9 -5.36 14.99 -7.89
CA THR A 9 -5.79 14.01 -6.89
C THR A 9 -6.74 14.63 -5.87
N LEU A 10 -6.43 15.81 -5.35
CA LEU A 10 -7.30 16.52 -4.42
C LEU A 10 -8.62 16.93 -5.07
N PHE A 11 -8.59 17.40 -6.32
CA PHE A 11 -9.79 17.74 -7.09
C PHE A 11 -10.65 16.49 -7.33
N PHE A 12 -10.05 15.37 -7.70
CA PHE A 12 -10.71 14.08 -7.84
C PHE A 12 -11.40 13.68 -6.53
N CYS A 13 -10.67 13.70 -5.40
CA CYS A 13 -11.26 13.39 -4.10
C CYS A 13 -12.41 14.34 -3.75
N TRP A 14 -12.26 15.63 -4.02
CA TRP A 14 -13.31 16.63 -3.81
C TRP A 14 -14.58 16.33 -4.63
N LEU A 15 -14.44 15.92 -5.89
CA LEU A 15 -15.58 15.53 -6.72
C LEU A 15 -16.35 14.34 -6.12
N PHE A 16 -15.65 13.39 -5.49
CA PHE A 16 -16.27 12.23 -4.83
C PHE A 16 -16.85 12.56 -3.45
N CYS A 17 -16.36 13.58 -2.76
CA CYS A 17 -17.03 14.09 -1.55
C CYS A 17 -18.41 14.67 -1.85
N GLY A 18 -18.64 15.10 -3.07
CA GLY A 18 -19.93 15.47 -3.67
C GLY A 18 -20.79 16.40 -2.82
N ARG A 19 -22.09 16.38 -3.10
CA ARG A 19 -23.12 17.19 -2.44
C ARG A 19 -23.19 17.03 -0.91
N TYR A 20 -22.69 15.92 -0.38
CA TYR A 20 -22.89 15.53 1.03
C TYR A 20 -21.66 15.72 1.91
N GLY A 21 -20.54 16.16 1.34
CA GLY A 21 -19.31 16.43 2.09
C GLY A 21 -18.68 15.19 2.76
N VAL A 22 -19.12 14.00 2.38
CA VAL A 22 -18.64 12.72 2.96
C VAL A 22 -17.94 11.93 1.88
N PHE A 23 -16.69 11.56 2.13
CA PHE A 23 -15.94 10.63 1.29
C PHE A 23 -16.17 9.19 1.78
N GLY A 24 -16.30 8.27 0.81
CA GLY A 24 -16.42 6.85 1.07
C GLY A 24 -17.84 6.30 0.98
N SER A 25 -17.94 5.00 0.74
CA SER A 25 -19.21 4.30 0.60
C SER A 25 -19.93 4.17 1.94
N LYS A 26 -21.26 4.15 1.89
CA LYS A 26 -22.06 3.95 3.11
C LYS A 26 -21.94 2.51 3.66
N VAL A 27 -21.60 1.56 2.81
CA VAL A 27 -21.55 0.13 3.20
C VAL A 27 -20.24 -0.17 3.92
N ASP A 28 -19.11 -0.08 3.22
CA ASP A 28 -17.84 -0.54 3.79
C ASP A 28 -17.09 0.57 4.54
N TRP A 29 -16.97 1.74 3.92
CA TRP A 29 -16.19 2.83 4.52
C TRP A 29 -16.77 3.31 5.84
N ILE A 30 -18.05 3.67 5.87
CA ILE A 30 -18.68 4.26 7.04
C ILE A 30 -18.96 3.21 8.12
N SER A 31 -19.44 2.01 7.73
CA SER A 31 -19.88 1.00 8.69
C SER A 31 -18.76 0.14 9.27
N GLN A 32 -17.61 0.05 8.57
CA GLN A 32 -16.54 -0.86 8.95
C GLN A 32 -15.19 -0.16 9.02
N HIS A 33 -14.72 0.42 7.91
CA HIS A 33 -13.38 1.00 7.82
C HIS A 33 -13.17 2.24 8.70
N SER A 34 -14.20 2.96 9.09
CA SER A 34 -14.09 4.05 10.04
C SER A 34 -14.23 3.61 11.50
N VAL A 35 -14.93 2.50 11.75
CA VAL A 35 -15.26 2.04 13.09
C VAL A 35 -14.13 1.22 13.70
N PHE A 36 -13.60 0.22 12.97
CA PHE A 36 -12.59 -0.67 13.52
C PHE A 36 -11.27 0.02 13.87
N PRO A 37 -10.68 0.88 13.01
CA PRO A 37 -9.47 1.60 13.38
C PRO A 37 -9.65 2.55 14.55
N ASP A 38 -10.85 3.16 14.72
CA ASP A 38 -11.16 3.99 15.89
C ASP A 38 -11.21 3.12 17.14
N TYR A 39 -11.85 1.97 17.07
CA TYR A 39 -11.89 1.00 18.17
C TYR A 39 -10.48 0.57 18.60
N PHE A 40 -9.61 0.20 17.66
CA PHE A 40 -8.23 -0.22 17.97
C PHE A 40 -7.45 0.89 18.67
N ARG A 41 -7.59 2.13 18.19
CA ARG A 41 -6.95 3.29 18.80
C ARG A 41 -7.47 3.58 20.18
N GLN A 42 -8.79 3.53 20.42
CA GLN A 42 -9.38 3.73 21.74
C GLN A 42 -8.93 2.63 22.72
N GLN A 43 -8.98 1.37 22.31
CA GLN A 43 -8.51 0.26 23.14
C GLN A 43 -7.04 0.45 23.56
N PHE A 44 -6.18 0.92 22.66
CA PHE A 44 -4.80 1.26 23.02
C PHE A 44 -4.72 2.38 24.05
N TYR A 45 -5.53 3.43 23.92
CA TYR A 45 -5.53 4.53 24.90
C TYR A 45 -6.07 4.11 26.27
N ASP A 46 -7.06 3.22 26.29
CA ASP A 46 -7.68 2.75 27.52
C ASP A 46 -6.81 1.75 28.29
N THR A 47 -6.07 0.90 27.57
CA THR A 47 -5.31 -0.21 28.17
C THR A 47 -3.81 -0.01 28.20
N GLY A 48 -3.26 0.81 27.30
CA GLY A 48 -1.81 0.92 27.03
C GLY A 48 -1.23 -0.30 26.30
N ASP A 49 -2.06 -1.28 25.94
CA ASP A 49 -1.63 -2.50 25.27
C ASP A 49 -1.56 -2.30 23.77
N PHE A 50 -0.36 -2.44 23.22
CA PHE A 50 -0.12 -2.33 21.78
C PHE A 50 -0.46 -3.63 21.02
N PHE A 51 -0.49 -4.77 21.70
CA PHE A 51 -0.78 -6.10 21.16
C PHE A 51 -2.00 -6.74 21.83
N PRO A 52 -3.17 -6.12 21.78
CA PRO A 52 -4.35 -6.65 22.42
C PRO A 52 -4.76 -7.99 21.79
N GLU A 53 -5.20 -8.94 22.62
CA GLU A 53 -5.66 -10.25 22.17
C GLU A 53 -7.18 -10.29 21.99
N PHE A 54 -7.91 -9.46 22.73
CA PHE A 54 -9.36 -9.56 22.84
C PHE A 54 -10.06 -8.23 22.60
N ALA A 55 -11.11 -8.25 21.80
CA ALA A 55 -11.99 -7.12 21.51
C ALA A 55 -13.32 -7.28 22.25
N ALA A 56 -13.41 -6.75 23.49
CA ALA A 56 -14.59 -6.90 24.33
C ALA A 56 -15.83 -6.19 23.78
N GLY A 57 -15.65 -5.04 23.13
CA GLY A 57 -16.73 -4.19 22.61
C GLY A 57 -17.27 -4.58 21.24
N ILE A 58 -16.74 -5.60 20.58
CA ILE A 58 -17.13 -6.00 19.24
C ILE A 58 -17.71 -7.41 19.24
N GLY A 59 -18.94 -7.56 18.70
CA GLY A 59 -19.58 -8.85 18.48
C GLY A 59 -19.79 -9.71 19.74
N GLY A 60 -19.92 -9.08 20.90
CA GLY A 60 -20.05 -9.78 22.18
C GLY A 60 -18.74 -10.28 22.80
N GLY A 61 -17.62 -9.82 22.25
CA GLY A 61 -16.26 -10.19 22.68
C GLY A 61 -15.67 -11.33 21.86
N GLN A 62 -14.55 -11.06 21.20
CA GLN A 62 -13.87 -12.05 20.39
C GLN A 62 -12.38 -11.69 20.20
N ASN A 63 -11.61 -12.60 19.60
CA ASN A 63 -10.22 -12.35 19.27
C ASN A 63 -10.12 -11.15 18.33
N ILE A 64 -9.28 -10.16 18.67
CA ILE A 64 -9.12 -8.92 17.89
C ILE A 64 -8.56 -9.19 16.48
N TYR A 65 -7.79 -10.24 16.29
CA TYR A 65 -7.20 -10.62 15.00
C TYR A 65 -8.24 -11.03 13.96
N ASN A 66 -9.50 -11.37 14.38
CA ASN A 66 -10.60 -11.56 13.46
C ASN A 66 -10.91 -10.29 12.65
N PHE A 67 -10.47 -9.13 13.14
CA PHE A 67 -10.61 -7.82 12.50
C PHE A 67 -9.32 -7.29 11.89
N ALA A 68 -8.28 -8.11 11.80
CA ALA A 68 -6.96 -7.73 11.26
C ALA A 68 -7.05 -7.13 9.85
N TYR A 69 -8.02 -7.59 9.03
CA TYR A 69 -8.30 -7.03 7.71
C TYR A 69 -8.53 -5.51 7.73
N TYR A 70 -9.12 -4.98 8.80
CA TYR A 70 -9.46 -3.56 8.94
C TYR A 70 -8.32 -2.69 9.43
N GLY A 71 -7.08 -3.16 9.30
CA GLY A 71 -5.88 -2.36 9.50
C GLY A 71 -5.30 -2.38 10.90
N LEU A 72 -5.62 -3.40 11.71
CA LEU A 72 -4.86 -3.68 12.93
C LEU A 72 -3.37 -3.71 12.58
N TYR A 73 -2.54 -2.89 13.22
CA TYR A 73 -1.12 -2.67 12.91
C TYR A 73 -0.79 -2.05 11.56
N SER A 74 -1.78 -1.52 10.81
CA SER A 74 -1.48 -0.73 9.60
C SER A 74 -0.59 0.47 9.97
N PRO A 75 0.57 0.65 9.32
CA PRO A 75 1.47 1.77 9.60
C PRO A 75 0.76 3.12 9.47
N VAL A 76 -0.18 3.22 8.53
CA VAL A 76 -0.98 4.43 8.31
C VAL A 76 -1.87 4.72 9.52
N PHE A 77 -2.47 3.69 10.13
CA PHE A 77 -3.36 3.89 11.28
C PHE A 77 -2.59 4.06 12.59
N LEU A 78 -1.46 3.37 12.75
CA LEU A 78 -0.60 3.55 13.92
C LEU A 78 -0.09 4.99 14.08
N LEU A 79 0.11 5.71 12.97
CA LEU A 79 0.45 7.14 13.02
C LEU A 79 -0.66 7.98 13.69
N SER A 80 -1.92 7.56 13.61
CA SER A 80 -3.03 8.26 14.30
C SER A 80 -2.93 8.21 15.82
N TYR A 81 -2.23 7.22 16.37
CA TYR A 81 -2.06 7.07 17.83
C TYR A 81 -1.24 8.22 18.43
N LEU A 82 -0.46 8.92 17.61
CA LEU A 82 0.27 10.12 17.99
C LEU A 82 -0.60 11.39 17.97
N LEU A 83 -1.85 11.30 17.53
CA LEU A 83 -2.76 12.42 17.29
C LEU A 83 -4.09 12.23 18.03
N PRO A 84 -4.10 12.12 19.37
CA PRO A 84 -5.31 11.81 20.16
C PRO A 84 -6.42 12.86 20.03
N PHE A 85 -6.06 14.10 19.67
CA PHE A 85 -6.99 15.24 19.50
C PHE A 85 -7.68 15.27 18.13
N VAL A 86 -7.26 14.42 17.17
CA VAL A 86 -7.87 14.33 15.85
C VAL A 86 -8.90 13.19 15.85
N LYS A 87 -10.13 13.47 15.43
CA LYS A 87 -11.14 12.43 15.24
C LYS A 87 -10.66 11.40 14.22
N MET A 88 -10.88 10.11 14.50
CA MET A 88 -10.40 9.05 13.60
C MET A 88 -11.02 9.14 12.23
N SER A 89 -12.30 9.51 12.11
CA SER A 89 -12.97 9.73 10.81
C SER A 89 -12.25 10.76 9.93
N ASP A 90 -11.84 11.89 10.53
CA ASP A 90 -11.16 12.97 9.80
C ASP A 90 -9.73 12.56 9.43
N TYR A 91 -9.04 11.87 10.38
CA TYR A 91 -7.73 11.30 10.12
C TYR A 91 -7.73 10.33 8.93
N LEU A 92 -8.69 9.40 8.89
CA LEU A 92 -8.79 8.40 7.85
C LEU A 92 -8.96 9.01 6.46
N ILE A 93 -9.79 10.04 6.33
CA ILE A 93 -9.99 10.76 5.07
C ILE A 93 -8.68 11.45 4.65
N ALA A 94 -8.05 12.20 5.56
CA ALA A 94 -6.80 12.91 5.28
C ALA A 94 -5.67 11.95 4.93
N ALA A 95 -5.53 10.85 5.68
CA ALA A 95 -4.53 9.81 5.43
C ALA A 95 -4.73 9.13 4.08
N SER A 96 -5.99 8.79 3.72
CA SER A 96 -6.29 8.16 2.45
C SER A 96 -6.01 9.08 1.26
N PHE A 97 -6.35 10.36 1.36
CA PHE A 97 -6.02 11.34 0.32
C PHE A 97 -4.51 11.51 0.18
N THR A 98 -3.80 11.53 1.30
CA THR A 98 -2.32 11.59 1.31
C THR A 98 -1.71 10.35 0.68
N CYS A 99 -2.21 9.16 1.01
CA CYS A 99 -1.75 7.91 0.41
C CYS A 99 -2.03 7.87 -1.10
N LEU A 100 -3.22 8.28 -1.54
CA LEU A 100 -3.55 8.32 -2.96
C LEU A 100 -2.64 9.29 -3.73
N ALA A 101 -2.45 10.52 -3.22
CA ALA A 101 -1.55 11.49 -3.81
C ALA A 101 -0.10 11.00 -3.85
N SER A 102 0.35 10.37 -2.74
CA SER A 102 1.69 9.78 -2.66
C SER A 102 1.90 8.66 -3.67
N ALA A 103 0.92 7.77 -3.86
CA ALA A 103 0.99 6.70 -4.84
C ALA A 103 1.14 7.26 -6.28
N VAL A 104 0.32 8.25 -6.64
CA VAL A 104 0.35 8.88 -7.96
C VAL A 104 1.69 9.59 -8.21
N VAL A 105 2.20 10.31 -7.22
CA VAL A 105 3.49 11.02 -7.31
C VAL A 105 4.68 10.04 -7.34
N LEU A 106 4.64 8.97 -6.53
CA LEU A 106 5.68 7.94 -6.55
C LEU A 106 5.72 7.21 -7.89
N LEU A 107 4.55 6.89 -8.46
CA LEU A 107 4.45 6.29 -9.79
C LEU A 107 5.07 7.21 -10.86
N TYR A 108 4.74 8.52 -10.82
CA TYR A 108 5.33 9.50 -11.73
C TYR A 108 6.86 9.51 -11.65
N PHE A 109 7.43 9.63 -10.43
CA PHE A 109 8.88 9.67 -10.27
C PHE A 109 9.56 8.34 -10.63
N TRP A 110 8.90 7.22 -10.35
CA TRP A 110 9.39 5.92 -10.78
C TRP A 110 9.49 5.81 -12.30
N LEU A 111 8.47 6.28 -13.05
CA LEU A 111 8.48 6.31 -14.51
C LEU A 111 9.57 7.24 -15.06
N ILE A 112 9.76 8.43 -14.48
CA ILE A 112 10.88 9.32 -14.83
C ILE A 112 12.22 8.60 -14.67
N LYS A 113 12.42 7.94 -13.54
CA LYS A 113 13.65 7.18 -13.28
C LYS A 113 13.84 6.03 -14.28
N ARG A 114 12.75 5.47 -14.78
CA ARG A 114 12.75 4.46 -15.84
C ARG A 114 13.11 5.03 -17.24
N GLY A 115 13.30 6.33 -17.38
CA GLY A 115 13.68 7.00 -18.62
C GLY A 115 12.50 7.46 -19.49
N PHE A 116 11.26 7.38 -18.97
CA PHE A 116 10.11 7.94 -19.69
C PHE A 116 10.13 9.47 -19.64
N SER A 117 9.61 10.13 -20.67
CA SER A 117 9.49 11.58 -20.70
C SER A 117 8.55 12.08 -19.61
N GLN A 118 8.71 13.34 -19.18
CA GLN A 118 7.87 13.97 -18.17
C GLN A 118 6.38 13.93 -18.54
N THR A 119 6.06 14.13 -19.83
CA THR A 119 4.69 14.12 -20.34
C THR A 119 4.09 12.72 -20.26
N VAL A 120 4.81 11.69 -20.73
CA VAL A 120 4.35 10.30 -20.67
C VAL A 120 4.16 9.87 -19.22
N SER A 121 5.12 10.17 -18.34
CA SER A 121 5.04 9.83 -16.92
C SER A 121 3.84 10.51 -16.24
N PHE A 122 3.58 11.77 -16.57
CA PHE A 122 2.44 12.52 -16.06
C PHE A 122 1.11 11.92 -16.51
N LEU A 123 0.96 11.69 -17.82
CA LEU A 123 -0.26 11.11 -18.38
C LEU A 123 -0.52 9.70 -17.85
N THR A 124 0.52 8.87 -17.71
CA THR A 124 0.38 7.53 -17.13
C THR A 124 -0.04 7.58 -15.67
N ALA A 125 0.54 8.47 -14.86
CA ALA A 125 0.14 8.66 -13.47
C ALA A 125 -1.30 9.19 -13.35
N LEU A 126 -1.73 10.06 -14.25
CA LEU A 126 -3.10 10.56 -14.32
C LEU A 126 -4.09 9.45 -14.74
N LEU A 127 -3.74 8.64 -15.74
CA LEU A 127 -4.54 7.49 -16.14
C LEU A 127 -4.65 6.44 -15.04
N PHE A 128 -3.58 6.24 -14.26
CA PHE A 128 -3.61 5.38 -13.07
C PHE A 128 -4.63 5.90 -12.05
N LEU A 129 -4.58 7.20 -11.71
CA LEU A 129 -5.54 7.84 -10.80
C LEU A 129 -6.99 7.67 -11.28
N LEU A 130 -7.22 7.87 -12.59
CA LEU A 130 -8.55 7.85 -13.21
C LEU A 130 -8.98 6.45 -13.68
N SER A 131 -8.20 5.41 -13.39
CA SER A 131 -8.58 4.04 -13.76
C SER A 131 -9.77 3.54 -12.95
N ALA A 132 -10.64 2.75 -13.56
CA ALA A 132 -11.83 2.21 -12.89
C ALA A 132 -11.52 1.47 -11.57
N PRO A 133 -10.48 0.63 -11.47
CA PRO A 133 -10.11 0.03 -10.18
C PRO A 133 -9.73 1.04 -9.12
N MET A 134 -8.97 2.09 -9.47
CA MET A 134 -8.58 3.14 -8.51
C MET A 134 -9.80 3.93 -8.04
N ILE A 135 -10.69 4.33 -8.96
CA ILE A 135 -11.92 5.06 -8.63
C ILE A 135 -12.79 4.22 -7.69
N PHE A 136 -13.12 2.98 -8.10
CA PHE A 136 -14.02 2.13 -7.34
C PHE A 136 -13.46 1.77 -5.96
N GLN A 137 -12.21 1.33 -5.91
CA GLN A 137 -11.60 0.89 -4.66
C GLN A 137 -11.28 2.06 -3.73
N SER A 138 -10.89 3.23 -4.26
CA SER A 138 -10.68 4.42 -3.42
C SER A 138 -11.94 4.85 -2.67
N TYR A 139 -13.11 4.62 -3.26
CA TYR A 139 -14.39 4.95 -2.65
C TYR A 139 -14.89 3.88 -1.67
N ASN A 140 -14.54 2.60 -1.87
CA ASN A 140 -15.07 1.50 -1.08
C ASN A 140 -14.08 0.95 -0.05
N GLN A 141 -12.78 0.90 -0.36
CA GLN A 141 -11.79 0.12 0.39
C GLN A 141 -10.59 0.98 0.80
N ILE A 142 -10.61 1.48 2.03
CA ILE A 142 -9.53 2.32 2.57
C ILE A 142 -8.16 1.60 2.55
N MET A 143 -8.17 0.29 2.80
CA MET A 143 -6.94 -0.51 2.82
C MET A 143 -6.29 -0.58 1.44
N PHE A 144 -7.08 -0.58 0.37
CA PHE A 144 -6.58 -0.55 -1.00
C PHE A 144 -5.85 0.77 -1.31
N VAL A 145 -6.43 1.90 -0.91
CA VAL A 145 -5.80 3.21 -1.13
C VAL A 145 -4.51 3.33 -0.33
N ASN A 146 -4.56 2.93 0.94
CA ASN A 146 -3.46 3.11 1.87
C ASN A 146 -2.25 2.21 1.56
N TYR A 147 -2.45 1.05 0.89
CA TYR A 147 -1.33 0.19 0.52
C TYR A 147 -0.63 0.61 -0.79
N MET A 148 -1.28 1.39 -1.66
CA MET A 148 -0.76 1.77 -2.97
C MET A 148 0.59 2.49 -2.96
N PRO A 149 0.87 3.47 -2.08
CA PRO A 149 2.20 4.07 -2.03
C PRO A 149 3.31 3.07 -1.74
N PHE A 150 3.04 2.06 -0.91
CA PHE A 150 4.01 1.02 -0.57
C PHE A 150 4.23 0.05 -1.74
N LEU A 151 3.21 -0.23 -2.55
CA LEU A 151 3.37 -0.95 -3.80
C LEU A 151 4.25 -0.17 -4.79
N CYS A 152 4.01 1.13 -4.96
CA CYS A 152 4.85 1.99 -5.82
C CYS A 152 6.31 2.05 -5.30
N MET A 153 6.50 2.11 -3.98
CA MET A 153 7.81 2.04 -3.35
C MET A 153 8.50 0.69 -3.61
N ALA A 154 7.75 -0.42 -3.52
CA ALA A 154 8.26 -1.76 -3.79
C ALA A 154 8.66 -1.93 -5.27
N LEU A 155 7.89 -1.41 -6.23
CA LEU A 155 8.25 -1.39 -7.65
C LEU A 155 9.59 -0.67 -7.89
N TRP A 156 9.76 0.49 -7.25
CA TRP A 156 11.04 1.21 -7.27
C TRP A 156 12.15 0.40 -6.62
N GLY A 157 11.83 -0.30 -5.53
CA GLY A 157 12.73 -1.21 -4.83
C GLY A 157 13.20 -2.39 -5.69
N VAL A 158 12.31 -2.97 -6.49
CA VAL A 158 12.65 -4.04 -7.46
C VAL A 158 13.72 -3.56 -8.44
N ASP A 159 13.57 -2.36 -9.03
CA ASP A 159 14.59 -1.81 -9.91
C ASP A 159 15.93 -1.63 -9.18
N SER A 160 15.91 -1.06 -7.96
CA SER A 160 17.11 -0.87 -7.16
C SER A 160 17.80 -2.18 -6.80
N PHE A 161 17.01 -3.23 -6.55
CA PHE A 161 17.52 -4.56 -6.24
C PHE A 161 18.15 -5.22 -7.47
N LEU A 162 17.47 -5.20 -8.60
CA LEU A 162 17.97 -5.82 -9.84
C LEU A 162 19.18 -5.10 -10.44
N GLU A 163 19.21 -3.76 -10.36
CA GLU A 163 20.30 -2.96 -10.93
C GLU A 163 21.52 -2.80 -10.01
N LYS A 164 21.29 -2.71 -8.68
CA LYS A 164 22.33 -2.34 -7.69
C LYS A 164 22.50 -3.36 -6.57
N GLY A 165 21.70 -4.42 -6.54
CA GLY A 165 21.71 -5.42 -5.47
C GLY A 165 21.23 -4.90 -4.10
N LYS A 166 20.53 -3.75 -4.04
CA LYS A 166 20.07 -3.12 -2.78
C LYS A 166 18.66 -3.57 -2.42
N PRO A 167 18.48 -4.48 -1.42
CA PRO A 167 17.18 -5.08 -1.12
C PRO A 167 16.28 -4.22 -0.22
N LEU A 168 16.83 -3.25 0.53
CA LEU A 168 16.14 -2.59 1.64
C LEU A 168 14.84 -1.92 1.21
N LEU A 169 14.85 -1.13 0.12
CA LEU A 169 13.66 -0.44 -0.37
C LEU A 169 12.58 -1.43 -0.85
N TYR A 170 13.01 -2.53 -1.48
CA TYR A 170 12.13 -3.59 -1.93
C TYR A 170 11.48 -4.32 -0.73
N LEU A 171 12.30 -4.77 0.23
CA LEU A 171 11.84 -5.42 1.46
C LEU A 171 10.90 -4.51 2.24
N SER A 172 11.29 -3.25 2.48
CA SER A 172 10.47 -2.29 3.24
C SER A 172 9.14 -2.01 2.54
N GLY A 173 9.13 -1.88 1.21
CA GLY A 173 7.90 -1.69 0.44
C GLY A 173 6.94 -2.87 0.60
N VAL A 174 7.45 -4.10 0.46
CA VAL A 174 6.64 -5.32 0.64
C VAL A 174 6.15 -5.46 2.08
N PHE A 175 7.02 -5.24 3.07
CA PHE A 175 6.64 -5.29 4.49
C PHE A 175 5.52 -4.30 4.82
N LEU A 176 5.68 -3.02 4.47
CA LEU A 176 4.68 -2.00 4.75
C LEU A 176 3.37 -2.26 3.98
N MET A 177 3.45 -2.80 2.78
CA MET A 177 2.29 -3.23 1.98
C MET A 177 1.51 -4.34 2.71
N ILE A 178 2.19 -5.38 3.22
CA ILE A 178 1.56 -6.48 3.98
C ILE A 178 0.94 -5.95 5.27
N MET A 179 1.68 -5.14 6.05
CA MET A 179 1.19 -4.56 7.30
C MET A 179 0.00 -3.62 7.09
N THR A 180 -0.11 -2.99 5.92
CA THR A 180 -1.27 -2.13 5.60
C THR A 180 -2.49 -2.96 5.19
N SER A 181 -2.29 -3.98 4.35
CA SER A 181 -3.35 -4.89 3.92
C SER A 181 -2.77 -6.20 3.41
N PHE A 182 -2.83 -7.25 4.22
CA PHE A 182 -2.41 -8.58 3.80
C PHE A 182 -3.21 -9.09 2.59
N TYR A 183 -4.50 -8.76 2.49
CA TYR A 183 -5.39 -9.18 1.41
C TYR A 183 -4.95 -8.60 0.05
N PHE A 184 -4.83 -7.28 -0.05
CA PHE A 184 -4.41 -6.63 -1.30
C PHE A 184 -2.93 -6.89 -1.63
N SER A 185 -2.11 -7.20 -0.63
CA SER A 185 -0.70 -7.53 -0.83
C SER A 185 -0.48 -8.78 -1.67
N ILE A 186 -1.42 -9.73 -1.70
CA ILE A 186 -1.33 -10.92 -2.56
C ILE A 186 -1.26 -10.47 -4.03
N GLY A 187 -2.19 -9.62 -4.46
CA GLY A 187 -2.17 -9.04 -5.80
C GLY A 187 -0.94 -8.17 -6.06
N GLY A 188 -0.53 -7.37 -5.05
CA GLY A 188 0.68 -6.57 -5.12
C GLY A 188 1.95 -7.40 -5.30
N ILE A 189 2.12 -8.50 -4.56
CA ILE A 189 3.25 -9.43 -4.71
C ILE A 189 3.26 -10.05 -6.11
N LEU A 190 2.10 -10.45 -6.63
CA LEU A 190 1.99 -10.96 -7.99
C LEU A 190 2.47 -9.93 -9.03
N VAL A 191 2.06 -8.66 -8.88
CA VAL A 191 2.52 -7.56 -9.74
C VAL A 191 4.04 -7.41 -9.65
N LEU A 192 4.62 -7.47 -8.44
CA LEU A 192 6.07 -7.37 -8.25
C LEU A 192 6.82 -8.53 -8.89
N ILE A 193 6.30 -9.75 -8.82
CA ILE A 193 6.89 -10.94 -9.46
C ILE A 193 6.85 -10.79 -10.98
N LEU A 194 5.70 -10.44 -11.56
CA LEU A 194 5.55 -10.26 -13.00
C LEU A 194 6.44 -9.12 -13.52
N TYR A 195 6.47 -8.00 -12.78
CA TYR A 195 7.35 -6.88 -13.11
C TYR A 195 8.84 -7.26 -13.00
N GLY A 196 9.22 -7.93 -11.91
CA GLY A 196 10.58 -8.41 -11.71
C GLY A 196 11.05 -9.36 -12.81
N LEU A 197 10.18 -10.27 -13.23
CA LEU A 197 10.43 -11.19 -14.33
C LEU A 197 10.65 -10.43 -15.65
N HIS A 198 9.76 -9.49 -15.99
CA HIS A 198 9.91 -8.63 -17.16
C HIS A 198 11.24 -7.85 -17.11
N ARG A 199 11.56 -7.25 -15.97
CA ARG A 199 12.82 -6.50 -15.79
C ARG A 199 14.06 -7.38 -15.90
N TYR A 200 14.01 -8.59 -15.38
CA TYR A 200 15.09 -9.55 -15.48
C TYR A 200 15.42 -9.85 -16.95
N PHE A 201 14.42 -10.17 -17.78
CA PHE A 201 14.63 -10.44 -19.19
C PHE A 201 15.18 -9.22 -19.94
N MET A 202 14.64 -8.03 -19.69
CA MET A 202 15.14 -6.79 -20.30
C MET A 202 16.60 -6.51 -19.94
N LEU A 203 17.02 -6.78 -18.70
CA LEU A 203 18.41 -6.60 -18.28
C LEU A 203 19.35 -7.63 -18.92
N GLN A 204 18.94 -8.90 -19.00
CA GLN A 204 19.75 -9.93 -19.65
C GLN A 204 19.93 -9.67 -21.14
N ASP A 205 18.87 -9.25 -21.83
CA ASP A 205 18.91 -8.87 -23.24
C ASP A 205 19.86 -7.68 -23.47
N SER A 206 19.75 -6.63 -22.66
CA SER A 206 20.62 -5.46 -22.75
C SER A 206 22.11 -5.78 -22.52
N LEU A 207 22.42 -6.86 -21.78
CA LEU A 207 23.78 -7.35 -21.53
C LEU A 207 24.25 -8.36 -22.58
N GLY A 208 23.41 -8.73 -23.56
CA GLY A 208 23.71 -9.75 -24.54
C GLY A 208 23.95 -11.15 -23.96
N LYS A 209 23.44 -11.43 -22.77
CA LYS A 209 23.68 -12.68 -22.05
C LYS A 209 22.64 -13.73 -22.41
N LYS A 210 23.12 -14.95 -22.74
CA LYS A 210 22.25 -16.13 -22.85
C LYS A 210 21.80 -16.57 -21.46
N ILE A 211 20.49 -16.66 -21.28
CA ILE A 211 19.90 -17.11 -20.02
C ILE A 211 20.05 -18.63 -19.91
N ARG A 212 20.80 -19.09 -18.89
CA ARG A 212 20.87 -20.50 -18.52
C ARG A 212 19.80 -20.78 -17.47
N PHE A 213 19.18 -21.94 -17.52
CA PHE A 213 18.12 -22.32 -16.57
C PHE A 213 18.57 -22.23 -15.10
N LEU A 214 19.79 -22.71 -14.79
CA LEU A 214 20.31 -22.65 -13.42
C LEU A 214 20.56 -21.21 -12.94
N ASP A 215 21.02 -20.30 -13.80
CA ASP A 215 21.20 -18.90 -13.47
C ASP A 215 19.85 -18.22 -13.22
N PHE A 216 18.86 -18.51 -14.07
CA PHE A 216 17.50 -18.03 -13.89
C PHE A 216 16.88 -18.49 -12.54
N LEU A 217 17.06 -19.77 -12.21
CA LEU A 217 16.56 -20.32 -10.95
C LEU A 217 17.24 -19.66 -9.73
N ARG A 218 18.58 -19.55 -9.76
CA ARG A 218 19.35 -18.89 -8.69
C ARG A 218 18.93 -17.42 -8.51
N ASP A 219 18.85 -16.68 -9.60
CA ASP A 219 18.48 -15.26 -9.55
C ASP A 219 17.02 -15.07 -9.15
N GLY A 220 16.12 -16.00 -9.52
CA GLY A 220 14.74 -16.07 -9.07
C GLY A 220 14.62 -16.30 -7.56
N ILE A 221 15.36 -17.27 -7.00
CA ILE A 221 15.42 -17.50 -5.56
C ILE A 221 15.92 -16.25 -4.84
N ARG A 222 16.98 -15.61 -5.35
CA ARG A 222 17.51 -14.35 -4.80
C ARG A 222 16.48 -13.22 -4.84
N PHE A 223 15.72 -13.14 -5.94
CA PHE A 223 14.66 -12.14 -6.11
C PHE A 223 13.52 -12.33 -5.10
N LEU A 224 13.15 -13.56 -4.80
CA LEU A 224 12.10 -13.87 -3.82
C LEU A 224 12.55 -13.64 -2.36
N GLY A 225 13.86 -13.55 -2.09
CA GLY A 225 14.40 -13.36 -0.76
C GLY A 225 13.78 -12.19 0.02
N PRO A 226 13.77 -10.95 -0.51
CA PRO A 226 13.13 -9.81 0.17
C PRO A 226 11.64 -9.99 0.42
N ILE A 227 10.90 -10.64 -0.50
CA ILE A 227 9.46 -10.96 -0.29
C ILE A 227 9.30 -11.91 0.89
N LEU A 228 10.03 -13.03 0.88
CA LEU A 228 9.95 -14.04 1.96
C LEU A 228 10.36 -13.43 3.30
N THR A 229 11.41 -12.61 3.33
CA THR A 229 11.83 -11.91 4.54
C THR A 229 10.74 -10.96 5.05
N ALA A 230 10.08 -10.21 4.15
CA ALA A 230 8.98 -9.33 4.54
C ALA A 230 7.79 -10.12 5.10
N ILE A 231 7.44 -11.27 4.51
CA ILE A 231 6.38 -12.17 5.01
C ILE A 231 6.75 -12.69 6.40
N LEU A 232 8.00 -13.15 6.60
CA LEU A 232 8.47 -13.64 7.90
C LEU A 232 8.47 -12.55 8.97
N LEU A 233 8.87 -11.33 8.64
CA LEU A 233 8.80 -10.18 9.55
C LEU A 233 7.36 -9.81 9.91
N SER A 234 6.39 -10.09 9.03
CA SER A 234 4.97 -9.85 9.27
C SER A 234 4.25 -11.06 9.91
N ALA A 235 4.98 -12.14 10.24
CA ALA A 235 4.37 -13.39 10.71
C ALA A 235 3.56 -13.22 12.00
N PHE A 236 3.99 -12.33 12.92
CA PHE A 236 3.26 -12.01 14.16
C PHE A 236 1.84 -11.45 13.91
N PHE A 237 1.64 -10.90 12.70
CA PHE A 237 0.37 -10.34 12.27
C PHE A 237 -0.41 -11.31 11.36
N LEU A 238 0.30 -12.10 10.54
CA LEU A 238 -0.30 -13.02 9.57
C LEU A 238 -0.72 -14.35 10.21
N VAL A 239 -0.06 -14.75 11.30
CA VAL A 239 -0.28 -16.03 12.01
C VAL A 239 -0.42 -15.72 13.50
N PRO A 240 -1.57 -15.19 13.93
CA PRO A 240 -1.85 -14.86 15.32
C PRO A 240 -2.02 -16.10 16.20
#